data_e6f3b09e030d92c7b0cc575d9649bcea
#
_entry.id   e6f3b09e030d92c7b0cc575d9649bcea
#
_cell.length_a   1.000
_cell.length_b   1.000
_cell.length_c   1.000
_cell.angle_alpha   90.00
_cell.angle_beta   90.00
_cell.angle_gamma   90.00
#
_symmetry.space_group_name_H-M   'P 1'
#
loop_
_entity.id
_entity.type
_entity.pdbx_description
1 polymer ?
#
loop_
_entity_poly.entity_id
_entity_poly.type
_entity_poly.pdbx_seq_one_letter_code
_entity_poly.pdbx_strand_id
1 'polypeptide(L)'
;LPGYFWLFPVKEGVVNVGVGMLISEQRKQKGMKRSLKQIQRWVIEEHPGFKKRFANATLVPKSEKGWQLPFGSPRKKAPSYQPRRVAMAGAMAVGDAASLVDPFSGEGIGNALLTAKMTSRHFDKEMHSGGFPEDAAVAYMEEMWSELGKELTNSKRLQRMMKFKRITNLFIKKASRK
;
A
#
# COMPACT_ATOMS: atom_id res chain seq x y z
N LEU A 1 -1.85 -15.81 -9.67
CA LEU A 1 -2.55 -15.07 -8.62
C LEU A 1 -2.19 -13.59 -8.73
N PRO A 2 -3.14 -12.66 -8.72
CA PRO A 2 -2.85 -11.23 -8.71
C PRO A 2 -2.41 -10.81 -7.30
N GLY A 3 -1.13 -10.88 -7.07
CA GLY A 3 -0.49 -10.59 -5.81
C GLY A 3 1.01 -10.68 -5.97
N TYR A 4 1.74 -10.43 -4.91
CA TYR A 4 3.19 -10.53 -4.88
C TYR A 4 3.64 -11.25 -3.61
N PHE A 5 4.80 -11.85 -3.71
CA PHE A 5 5.53 -12.47 -2.61
C PHE A 5 6.83 -11.71 -2.42
N TRP A 6 7.18 -11.39 -1.19
CA TRP A 6 8.44 -10.73 -0.87
C TRP A 6 9.33 -11.60 0.01
N LEU A 7 10.61 -11.34 -0.10
CA LEU A 7 11.67 -11.92 0.71
C LEU A 7 12.68 -10.81 1.00
N PHE A 8 12.64 -10.27 2.21
CA PHE A 8 13.51 -9.18 2.62
C PHE A 8 14.48 -9.64 3.69
N PRO A 9 15.80 -9.58 3.46
CA PRO A 9 16.78 -9.77 4.51
C PRO A 9 16.58 -8.71 5.60
N VAL A 10 16.55 -9.13 6.86
CA VAL A 10 16.38 -8.24 8.02
C VAL A 10 17.68 -8.13 8.81
N LYS A 11 18.28 -9.27 9.11
CA LYS A 11 19.57 -9.39 9.77
C LYS A 11 20.19 -10.74 9.37
N GLU A 12 21.44 -10.98 9.80
CA GLU A 12 22.13 -12.23 9.48
C GLU A 12 21.26 -13.46 9.83
N GLY A 13 21.10 -14.35 8.86
CA GLY A 13 20.31 -15.57 8.97
C GLY A 13 18.79 -15.36 9.09
N VAL A 14 18.28 -14.12 9.10
CA VAL A 14 16.84 -13.84 9.25
C VAL A 14 16.29 -13.11 8.03
N VAL A 15 15.19 -13.62 7.48
CA VAL A 15 14.46 -12.99 6.37
C VAL A 15 13.00 -12.76 6.75
N ASN A 16 12.47 -11.63 6.35
CA ASN A 16 11.04 -11.37 6.38
C ASN A 16 10.43 -11.83 5.06
N VAL A 17 9.45 -12.70 5.15
CA VAL A 17 8.73 -13.22 3.98
C VAL A 17 7.24 -12.97 4.13
N GLY A 18 6.60 -12.62 3.03
CA GLY A 18 5.16 -12.42 3.07
C GLY A 18 4.52 -12.46 1.70
N VAL A 19 3.20 -12.42 1.70
CA VAL A 19 2.36 -12.40 0.51
C VAL A 19 1.31 -11.33 0.64
N GLY A 20 1.19 -10.52 -0.40
CA GLY A 20 0.16 -9.48 -0.52
C GLY A 20 -0.77 -9.77 -1.68
N MET A 21 -2.07 -9.50 -1.50
CA MET A 21 -3.07 -9.66 -2.55
C MET A 21 -4.18 -8.62 -2.37
N LEU A 22 -4.73 -8.16 -3.48
CA LEU A 22 -5.92 -7.33 -3.44
C LEU A 22 -7.13 -8.14 -2.93
N ILE A 23 -7.83 -7.62 -1.93
CA ILE A 23 -9.03 -8.25 -1.36
C ILE A 23 -10.06 -8.55 -2.45
N SER A 24 -10.23 -7.64 -3.43
CA SER A 24 -11.14 -7.85 -4.57
C SER A 24 -10.77 -9.05 -5.42
N GLU A 25 -9.50 -9.38 -5.55
CA GLU A 25 -9.02 -10.51 -6.32
C GLU A 25 -9.05 -11.81 -5.49
N GLN A 26 -8.79 -11.71 -4.19
CA GLN A 26 -8.95 -12.83 -3.26
C GLN A 26 -10.40 -13.33 -3.26
N ARG A 27 -11.37 -12.41 -3.23
CA ARG A 27 -12.82 -12.75 -3.26
C ARG A 27 -13.29 -13.39 -4.56
N LYS A 28 -12.58 -13.15 -5.67
CA LYS A 28 -12.92 -13.73 -6.99
C LYS A 28 -12.38 -15.13 -7.20
N GLN A 29 -11.58 -15.67 -6.30
CA GLN A 29 -11.09 -17.04 -6.42
C GLN A 29 -12.25 -18.03 -6.41
N LYS A 30 -12.42 -18.70 -7.54
CA LYS A 30 -13.38 -19.81 -7.68
C LYS A 30 -12.70 -21.10 -7.20
N GLY A 31 -13.42 -21.97 -6.50
CA GLY A 31 -12.88 -23.21 -5.95
C GLY A 31 -12.31 -23.03 -4.55
N MET A 32 -11.25 -23.75 -4.21
CA MET A 32 -10.63 -23.74 -2.88
C MET A 32 -10.03 -22.36 -2.58
N LYS A 33 -10.76 -21.56 -1.79
CA LYS A 33 -10.32 -20.23 -1.35
C LYS A 33 -9.18 -20.39 -0.35
N ARG A 34 -7.95 -20.21 -0.81
CA ARG A 34 -6.78 -20.19 0.08
C ARG A 34 -6.71 -18.84 0.82
N SER A 35 -6.51 -18.89 2.13
CA SER A 35 -6.13 -17.72 2.92
C SER A 35 -4.72 -17.26 2.54
N LEU A 36 -4.37 -16.01 2.86
CA LEU A 36 -3.00 -15.52 2.62
C LEU A 36 -1.95 -16.39 3.33
N LYS A 37 -2.25 -16.86 4.54
CA LYS A 37 -1.40 -17.79 5.27
C LYS A 37 -1.19 -19.12 4.53
N GLN A 38 -2.23 -19.69 3.94
CA GLN A 38 -2.13 -20.90 3.13
C GLN A 38 -1.35 -20.68 1.83
N ILE A 39 -1.50 -19.51 1.19
CA ILE A 39 -0.71 -19.13 0.01
C ILE A 39 0.76 -18.98 0.39
N GLN A 40 1.07 -18.31 1.48
CA GLN A 40 2.44 -18.14 1.98
C GLN A 40 3.10 -19.49 2.24
N ARG A 41 2.42 -20.38 2.97
CA ARG A 41 2.92 -21.73 3.22
C ARG A 41 3.17 -22.51 1.93
N TRP A 42 2.21 -22.49 1.02
CA TRP A 42 2.38 -23.14 -0.29
C TRP A 42 3.61 -22.62 -1.04
N VAL A 43 3.86 -21.30 -1.03
CA VAL A 43 5.06 -20.74 -1.68
C VAL A 43 6.35 -21.24 -1.01
N ILE A 44 6.38 -21.31 0.30
CA ILE A 44 7.57 -21.72 1.08
C ILE A 44 7.81 -23.24 0.94
N GLU A 45 6.78 -24.06 1.05
CA GLU A 45 6.90 -25.51 1.20
C GLU A 45 6.83 -26.25 -0.13
N GLU A 46 6.06 -25.75 -1.10
CA GLU A 46 5.70 -26.50 -2.31
C GLU A 46 6.17 -25.85 -3.61
N HIS A 47 6.22 -24.49 -3.69
CA HIS A 47 6.48 -23.82 -4.96
C HIS A 47 7.87 -24.15 -5.51
N PRO A 48 8.00 -24.66 -6.77
CA PRO A 48 9.29 -25.17 -7.32
C PRO A 48 10.44 -24.16 -7.25
N GLY A 49 10.15 -22.87 -7.42
CA GLY A 49 11.14 -21.79 -7.40
C GLY A 49 11.62 -21.37 -6.00
N PHE A 50 10.88 -21.74 -4.94
CA PHE A 50 11.19 -21.26 -3.60
C PHE A 50 11.45 -22.37 -2.57
N LYS A 51 10.82 -23.55 -2.69
CA LYS A 51 10.96 -24.62 -1.70
C LYS A 51 12.40 -25.00 -1.35
N LYS A 52 13.31 -24.98 -2.33
CA LYS A 52 14.73 -25.27 -2.09
C LYS A 52 15.42 -24.20 -1.23
N ARG A 53 14.99 -22.91 -1.36
CA ARG A 53 15.54 -21.80 -0.58
C ARG A 53 15.16 -21.89 0.89
N PHE A 54 14.01 -22.47 1.19
CA PHE A 54 13.45 -22.57 2.53
C PHE A 54 13.64 -23.97 3.16
N ALA A 55 14.33 -24.89 2.49
CA ALA A 55 14.46 -26.29 2.96
C ALA A 55 14.99 -26.42 4.39
N ASN A 56 15.89 -25.53 4.79
CA ASN A 56 16.49 -25.51 6.14
C ASN A 56 16.02 -24.29 6.96
N ALA A 57 14.97 -23.58 6.51
CA ALA A 57 14.46 -22.44 7.24
C ALA A 57 13.46 -22.86 8.32
N THR A 58 13.53 -22.21 9.46
CA THR A 58 12.58 -22.39 10.56
C THR A 58 11.78 -21.12 10.78
N LEU A 59 10.50 -21.26 11.07
CA LEU A 59 9.64 -20.15 11.39
C LEU A 59 10.00 -19.61 12.78
N VAL A 60 10.25 -18.29 12.85
CA VAL A 60 10.41 -17.64 14.16
C VAL A 60 9.07 -17.69 14.89
N PRO A 61 9.01 -18.24 16.12
CA PRO A 61 7.75 -18.38 16.85
C PRO A 61 7.00 -17.04 16.99
N LYS A 62 5.68 -17.07 16.82
CA LYS A 62 4.77 -15.90 16.95
C LYS A 62 5.08 -14.74 16.00
N SER A 63 5.88 -14.94 14.95
CA SER A 63 6.23 -13.89 13.97
C SER A 63 5.19 -13.67 12.89
N GLU A 64 4.26 -14.60 12.69
CA GLU A 64 3.21 -14.48 11.66
C GLU A 64 2.25 -13.33 12.02
N LYS A 65 2.18 -12.34 11.14
CA LYS A 65 1.29 -11.17 11.25
C LYS A 65 0.52 -10.99 9.94
N GLY A 66 -0.68 -10.48 10.01
CA GLY A 66 -1.48 -10.11 8.85
C GLY A 66 -2.11 -8.74 9.04
N TRP A 67 -2.08 -7.92 7.99
CA TRP A 67 -2.65 -6.59 8.03
C TRP A 67 -3.27 -6.20 6.68
N GLN A 68 -4.15 -5.21 6.69
CA GLN A 68 -4.72 -4.63 5.48
C GLN A 68 -4.06 -3.28 5.20
N LEU A 69 -3.47 -3.13 4.00
CA LEU A 69 -2.90 -1.86 3.58
C LEU A 69 -4.01 -0.94 3.06
N PRO A 70 -4.16 0.28 3.61
CA PRO A 70 -5.17 1.25 3.20
C PRO A 70 -4.69 2.03 1.97
N PHE A 71 -4.99 1.52 0.77
CA PHE A 71 -4.55 2.12 -0.48
C PHE A 71 -5.13 3.52 -0.73
N GLY A 72 -4.23 4.45 -1.07
CA GLY A 72 -4.52 5.82 -1.43
C GLY A 72 -5.06 5.96 -2.84
N SER A 73 -6.07 6.75 -3.02
CA SER A 73 -6.34 7.51 -4.24
C SER A 73 -7.42 8.53 -3.96
N PRO A 74 -7.37 9.71 -4.60
CA PRO A 74 -8.50 10.58 -4.62
C PRO A 74 -9.70 9.83 -5.21
N ARG A 75 -10.86 9.86 -4.55
CA ARG A 75 -12.06 9.24 -5.12
C ARG A 75 -12.59 10.11 -6.24
N LYS A 76 -12.69 9.56 -7.46
CA LYS A 76 -13.46 10.17 -8.53
C LYS A 76 -14.83 9.54 -8.61
N LYS A 77 -15.89 10.33 -8.39
CA LYS A 77 -17.20 10.09 -8.97
C LYS A 77 -17.55 11.33 -9.79
N ALA A 78 -17.72 11.17 -11.10
CA ALA A 78 -18.30 12.20 -11.91
C ALA A 78 -19.79 12.40 -11.53
N PRO A 79 -20.33 13.62 -11.61
CA PRO A 79 -19.71 14.88 -12.03
C PRO A 79 -19.04 15.66 -10.90
N SER A 80 -19.21 15.30 -9.63
CA SER A 80 -18.64 16.02 -8.50
C SER A 80 -17.46 15.23 -7.91
N TYR A 81 -16.26 15.57 -8.36
CA TYR A 81 -15.05 15.07 -7.73
C TYR A 81 -14.77 15.89 -6.48
N GLN A 82 -14.87 15.24 -5.33
CA GLN A 82 -14.30 15.79 -4.10
C GLN A 82 -13.22 14.84 -3.59
N PRO A 83 -12.03 15.35 -3.27
CA PRO A 83 -11.01 14.58 -2.57
C PRO A 83 -11.57 14.03 -1.26
N ARG A 84 -11.02 12.90 -0.80
CA ARG A 84 -11.37 12.39 0.53
C ARG A 84 -10.97 13.39 1.58
N ARG A 85 -11.87 13.64 2.52
CA ARG A 85 -11.57 14.44 3.70
C ARG A 85 -10.67 13.61 4.63
N VAL A 86 -9.50 14.15 4.95
CA VAL A 86 -8.49 13.53 5.84
C VAL A 86 -8.08 14.46 6.97
N ALA A 87 -8.67 15.65 7.03
CA ALA A 87 -8.50 16.61 8.11
C ALA A 87 -9.80 17.33 8.42
N MET A 88 -9.91 17.86 9.61
CA MET A 88 -11.01 18.68 10.11
C MET A 88 -10.49 19.54 11.25
N ALA A 89 -11.28 20.53 11.70
CA ALA A 89 -10.93 21.28 12.88
C ALA A 89 -10.55 20.35 14.05
N GLY A 90 -9.40 20.57 14.64
CA GLY A 90 -8.85 19.81 15.75
C GLY A 90 -8.18 18.46 15.38
N ALA A 91 -8.21 18.02 14.12
CA ALA A 91 -7.64 16.70 13.75
C ALA A 91 -7.12 16.63 12.33
N MET A 92 -5.95 15.99 12.16
CA MET A 92 -5.35 15.63 10.87
C MET A 92 -4.97 14.15 10.85
N ALA A 93 -5.28 13.44 9.76
CA ALA A 93 -4.81 12.10 9.51
C ALA A 93 -3.59 12.15 8.56
N VAL A 94 -2.58 11.30 8.82
CA VAL A 94 -1.34 11.20 8.03
C VAL A 94 -1.06 9.75 7.64
N GLY A 95 -0.29 9.53 6.60
CA GLY A 95 0.15 8.21 6.16
C GLY A 95 -0.99 7.20 6.03
N ASP A 96 -0.84 6.05 6.66
CA ASP A 96 -1.82 4.97 6.61
C ASP A 96 -3.18 5.36 7.21
N ALA A 97 -3.20 6.21 8.25
CA ALA A 97 -4.44 6.72 8.81
C ALA A 97 -5.24 7.56 7.80
N ALA A 98 -4.55 8.29 6.93
CA ALA A 98 -5.15 8.98 5.78
C ALA A 98 -5.40 8.08 4.56
N SER A 99 -5.08 6.77 4.66
CA SER A 99 -5.12 5.81 3.56
C SER A 99 -4.30 6.27 2.35
N LEU A 100 -3.02 6.53 2.56
CA LEU A 100 -2.10 7.06 1.54
C LEU A 100 -1.06 6.04 1.05
N VAL A 101 -1.24 4.76 1.35
CA VAL A 101 -0.40 3.69 0.77
C VAL A 101 -0.56 3.67 -0.74
N ASP A 102 0.56 3.63 -1.47
CA ASP A 102 0.55 3.57 -2.93
C ASP A 102 -0.15 2.31 -3.43
N PRO A 103 -1.17 2.44 -4.29
CA PRO A 103 -1.97 1.29 -4.70
C PRO A 103 -1.24 0.26 -5.55
N PHE A 104 -0.16 0.65 -6.24
CA PHE A 104 0.57 -0.25 -7.14
C PHE A 104 1.73 -0.97 -6.43
N SER A 105 2.57 -0.21 -5.75
CA SER A 105 3.76 -0.74 -5.08
C SER A 105 3.47 -1.29 -3.68
N GLY A 106 2.43 -0.78 -3.00
CA GLY A 106 2.18 -1.05 -1.58
C GLY A 106 3.09 -0.23 -0.65
N GLU A 107 3.84 0.74 -1.20
CA GLU A 107 4.70 1.64 -0.44
C GLU A 107 3.84 2.68 0.29
N GLY A 108 4.16 2.97 1.56
CA GLY A 108 3.44 3.94 2.38
C GLY A 108 4.36 4.78 3.25
N ILE A 109 5.62 4.36 3.43
CA ILE A 109 6.57 5.03 4.35
C ILE A 109 6.90 6.44 3.84
N GLY A 110 7.20 6.61 2.56
CA GLY A 110 7.49 7.90 1.95
C GLY A 110 6.31 8.86 2.07
N ASN A 111 5.11 8.39 1.76
CA ASN A 111 3.87 9.17 1.89
C ASN A 111 3.57 9.54 3.34
N ALA A 112 3.86 8.65 4.30
CA ALA A 112 3.70 8.93 5.73
C ALA A 112 4.68 10.02 6.19
N LEU A 113 5.96 9.94 5.81
CA LEU A 113 6.97 10.95 6.13
C LEU A 113 6.63 12.30 5.49
N LEU A 114 6.21 12.30 4.22
CA LEU A 114 5.84 13.52 3.51
C LEU A 114 4.64 14.21 4.17
N THR A 115 3.59 13.46 4.46
CA THR A 115 2.39 14.03 5.12
C THR A 115 2.66 14.42 6.57
N ALA A 116 3.52 13.73 7.30
CA ALA A 116 3.96 14.16 8.62
C ALA A 116 4.70 15.52 8.55
N LYS A 117 5.58 15.72 7.55
CA LYS A 117 6.24 17.00 7.31
C LYS A 117 5.25 18.12 6.97
N MET A 118 4.24 17.83 6.15
CA MET A 118 3.17 18.80 5.84
C MET A 118 2.39 19.16 7.11
N THR A 119 1.97 18.14 7.87
CA THR A 119 1.25 18.31 9.15
C THR A 119 2.00 19.20 10.11
N SER A 120 3.32 19.02 10.29
CA SER A 120 4.10 19.82 11.21
C SER A 120 4.08 21.32 10.84
N ARG A 121 4.15 21.63 9.54
CA ARG A 121 4.09 23.03 9.07
C ARG A 121 2.74 23.71 9.37
N HIS A 122 1.64 22.98 9.18
CA HIS A 122 0.30 23.49 9.46
C HIS A 122 0.05 23.56 10.97
N PHE A 123 0.51 22.56 11.72
CA PHE A 123 0.31 22.48 13.16
C PHE A 123 1.07 23.58 13.92
N ASP A 124 2.38 23.76 13.61
CA ASP A 124 3.21 24.79 14.26
C ASP A 124 2.66 26.21 14.03
N LYS A 125 2.15 26.49 12.83
CA LYS A 125 1.58 27.77 12.48
C LYS A 125 0.31 28.09 13.30
N GLU A 126 -0.51 27.08 13.58
CA GLU A 126 -1.82 27.27 14.24
C GLU A 126 -1.78 27.10 15.75
N MET A 127 -0.78 26.40 16.31
CA MET A 127 -0.60 26.32 17.78
C MET A 127 -0.41 27.68 18.44
N HIS A 128 0.19 28.63 17.73
CA HIS A 128 0.37 30.00 18.23
C HIS A 128 -0.93 30.82 18.23
N SER A 129 -1.97 30.36 17.54
CA SER A 129 -3.26 31.04 17.40
C SER A 129 -4.43 30.39 18.18
N GLY A 130 -4.14 29.42 19.03
CA GLY A 130 -5.13 28.84 19.95
C GLY A 130 -5.90 27.62 19.47
N GLY A 131 -5.41 26.91 18.44
CA GLY A 131 -6.00 25.65 18.00
C GLY A 131 -5.77 25.35 16.51
N PHE A 132 -6.31 24.25 16.04
CA PHE A 132 -6.24 23.87 14.62
C PHE A 132 -7.63 24.08 13.99
N PRO A 133 -7.85 25.22 13.28
CA PRO A 133 -9.15 25.59 12.74
C PRO A 133 -9.45 24.85 11.42
N GLU A 134 -10.69 24.99 10.94
CA GLU A 134 -11.17 24.30 9.73
C GLU A 134 -10.46 24.77 8.45
N ASP A 135 -10.11 26.05 8.34
CA ASP A 135 -9.38 26.59 7.21
C ASP A 135 -7.95 26.03 7.11
N ALA A 136 -7.26 25.83 8.23
CA ALA A 136 -5.98 25.12 8.27
C ALA A 136 -6.13 23.64 7.85
N ALA A 137 -7.22 22.99 8.23
CA ALA A 137 -7.52 21.64 7.78
C ALA A 137 -7.74 21.58 6.24
N VAL A 138 -8.44 22.57 5.69
CA VAL A 138 -8.64 22.70 4.24
C VAL A 138 -7.30 22.93 3.54
N ALA A 139 -6.48 23.87 4.02
CA ALA A 139 -5.19 24.18 3.45
C ALA A 139 -4.24 22.96 3.46
N TYR A 140 -4.22 22.20 4.55
CA TYR A 140 -3.48 20.93 4.61
C TYR A 140 -3.97 19.91 3.56
N MET A 141 -5.27 19.74 3.42
CA MET A 141 -5.83 18.81 2.43
C MET A 141 -5.53 19.24 1.00
N GLU A 142 -5.58 20.52 0.69
CA GLU A 142 -5.25 21.06 -0.63
C GLU A 142 -3.77 20.82 -0.96
N GLU A 143 -2.85 21.13 -0.05
CA GLU A 143 -1.42 20.85 -0.22
C GLU A 143 -1.19 19.35 -0.45
N MET A 144 -1.74 18.51 0.41
CA MET A 144 -1.55 17.06 0.34
C MET A 144 -2.08 16.47 -0.97
N TRP A 145 -3.29 16.85 -1.40
CA TRP A 145 -3.85 16.32 -2.65
C TRP A 145 -3.23 16.92 -3.90
N SER A 146 -2.70 18.14 -3.83
CA SER A 146 -1.90 18.74 -4.90
C SER A 146 -0.62 17.94 -5.13
N GLU A 147 0.04 17.55 -4.07
CA GLU A 147 1.31 16.81 -4.11
C GLU A 147 1.12 15.34 -4.47
N LEU A 148 0.27 14.62 -3.74
CA LEU A 148 0.12 13.17 -3.86
C LEU A 148 -0.98 12.70 -4.80
N GLY A 149 -1.97 13.55 -5.09
CA GLY A 149 -3.20 13.12 -5.75
C GLY A 149 -3.00 12.59 -7.16
N LYS A 150 -2.12 13.20 -7.94
CA LYS A 150 -1.80 12.77 -9.32
C LYS A 150 -1.06 11.43 -9.32
N GLU A 151 -0.07 11.29 -8.47
CA GLU A 151 0.73 10.07 -8.35
C GLU A 151 -0.12 8.88 -7.92
N LEU A 152 -0.84 9.00 -6.80
CA LEU A 152 -1.75 7.97 -6.30
C LEU A 152 -2.85 7.59 -7.30
N THR A 153 -3.33 8.56 -8.10
CA THR A 153 -4.31 8.30 -9.18
C THR A 153 -3.69 7.46 -10.28
N ASN A 154 -2.48 7.80 -10.72
CA ASN A 154 -1.78 7.07 -11.78
C ASN A 154 -1.38 5.67 -11.31
N SER A 155 -0.89 5.55 -10.09
CA SER A 155 -0.58 4.29 -9.45
C SER A 155 -1.81 3.36 -9.40
N LYS A 156 -2.97 3.88 -9.03
CA LYS A 156 -4.22 3.12 -9.06
C LYS A 156 -4.65 2.71 -10.48
N ARG A 157 -4.41 3.54 -11.49
CA ARG A 157 -4.66 3.18 -12.89
C ARG A 157 -3.75 2.03 -13.31
N LEU A 158 -2.47 2.12 -12.98
CA LEU A 158 -1.49 1.08 -13.26
C LEU A 158 -1.86 -0.25 -12.56
N GLN A 159 -2.21 -0.20 -11.27
CA GLN A 159 -2.72 -1.37 -10.54
C GLN A 159 -3.90 -2.04 -11.26
N ARG A 160 -4.83 -1.25 -11.81
CA ARG A 160 -5.97 -1.78 -12.57
C ARG A 160 -5.54 -2.44 -13.88
N MET A 161 -4.59 -1.84 -14.60
CA MET A 161 -4.06 -2.39 -15.86
C MET A 161 -3.34 -3.72 -15.64
N MET A 162 -2.61 -3.85 -14.53
CA MET A 162 -1.89 -5.09 -14.19
C MET A 162 -2.81 -6.28 -13.84
N LYS A 163 -4.12 -6.07 -13.72
CA LYS A 163 -5.08 -7.18 -13.61
C LYS A 163 -5.26 -7.96 -14.92
N PHE A 164 -4.90 -7.37 -16.06
CA PHE A 164 -4.97 -8.02 -17.36
C PHE A 164 -3.69 -8.81 -17.62
N LYS A 165 -3.77 -10.14 -17.55
CA LYS A 165 -2.61 -11.05 -17.73
C LYS A 165 -1.77 -10.76 -18.98
N ARG A 166 -2.42 -10.40 -20.11
CA ARG A 166 -1.70 -10.07 -21.37
C ARG A 166 -0.79 -8.86 -21.19
N ILE A 167 -1.27 -7.81 -20.52
CA ILE A 167 -0.50 -6.59 -20.24
C ILE A 167 0.65 -6.89 -19.29
N THR A 168 0.37 -7.59 -18.19
CA THR A 168 1.38 -8.00 -17.20
C THR A 168 2.50 -8.82 -17.85
N ASN A 169 2.14 -9.83 -18.66
CA ASN A 169 3.12 -10.68 -19.35
C ASN A 169 3.96 -9.88 -20.35
N LEU A 170 3.38 -8.90 -21.04
CA LEU A 170 4.13 -8.02 -21.95
C LEU A 170 5.18 -7.19 -21.20
N PHE A 171 4.83 -6.61 -20.05
CA PHE A 171 5.74 -5.85 -19.21
C PHE A 171 6.88 -6.74 -18.68
N ILE A 172 6.55 -7.91 -18.13
CA ILE A 172 7.55 -8.87 -17.62
C ILE A 172 8.51 -9.29 -18.75
N LYS A 173 7.97 -9.65 -19.93
CA LYS A 173 8.77 -10.05 -21.09
C LYS A 173 9.71 -8.94 -21.57
N LYS A 174 9.28 -7.68 -21.49
CA LYS A 174 10.10 -6.52 -21.88
C LYS A 174 11.16 -6.20 -20.84
N ALA A 175 10.85 -6.31 -19.55
CA ALA A 175 11.79 -6.09 -18.46
C ALA A 175 12.85 -7.20 -18.34
N SER A 176 12.53 -8.45 -18.70
CA SER A 176 13.46 -9.59 -18.65
C SER A 176 14.42 -9.67 -19.84
N ARG A 177 14.30 -8.80 -20.85
CA ARG A 177 15.19 -8.74 -22.04
C ARG A 177 16.38 -7.77 -21.84
N LYS A 178 16.61 -7.27 -20.65
CA LYS A 178 17.82 -6.57 -20.22
C LYS A 178 18.63 -7.49 -19.32
#